data_3b7885b1672cf0d7a770e268d7794319
#
_entry.id   3b7885b1672cf0d7a770e268d7794319
#
_cell.length_a   1.000
_cell.length_b   1.000
_cell.length_c   1.000
_cell.angle_alpha   90.00
_cell.angle_beta   90.00
_cell.angle_gamma   90.00
#
_symmetry.space_group_name_H-M   'P 1'
#
loop_
_entity.id
_entity.type
_entity.pdbx_description
1 polymer ?
#
loop_
_entity_poly.entity_id
_entity_poly.type
_entity_poly.pdbx_seq_one_letter_code
_entity_poly.pdbx_strand_id
1 'polypeptide(L)'
;KGNPKHIEDWSDLTKPGVEIITPNPKTGGLPRWVYLSAWGYALKQPGGNDAKAKEFVGKMYHNVKVMDSAARASMTTFAERGIGDVLLTWENEALVTQKTLGKGKFDIVYPSMSILTEPSVAIVDKTVDKNGNKWLATGYINYLYSPLGQEMAAKHFYRPRNAAVLAKYKAQFPPLKTFTIDEVFGGWAKAQQTHFVNGAIFDQIYNSKR
;
A
#
# COMPACT_ATOMS: atom_id res chain seq x y z
N LYS A 1 3.08 12.02 -16.42
CA LYS A 1 3.19 13.46 -16.18
C LYS A 1 1.91 14.15 -16.62
N GLY A 2 1.36 15.05 -15.76
CA GLY A 2 0.15 15.82 -16.05
C GLY A 2 -1.14 15.01 -15.91
N ASN A 3 -1.06 13.78 -15.42
CA ASN A 3 -2.21 12.91 -15.12
C ASN A 3 -3.31 12.97 -16.21
N PRO A 4 -3.02 12.56 -17.46
CA PRO A 4 -3.92 12.78 -18.61
C PRO A 4 -5.25 12.04 -18.51
N LYS A 5 -5.35 11.05 -17.60
CA LYS A 5 -6.60 10.30 -17.34
C LYS A 5 -7.39 10.83 -16.14
N HIS A 6 -6.94 11.94 -15.53
CA HIS A 6 -7.59 12.56 -14.37
C HIS A 6 -7.90 11.56 -13.27
N ILE A 7 -6.87 10.81 -12.85
CA ILE A 7 -6.96 9.86 -11.75
C ILE A 7 -6.75 10.64 -10.44
N GLU A 8 -7.78 10.75 -9.63
CA GLU A 8 -7.76 11.51 -8.37
C GLU A 8 -8.07 10.62 -7.16
N ASP A 9 -8.82 9.53 -7.37
CA ASP A 9 -9.23 8.64 -6.29
C ASP A 9 -9.40 7.19 -6.77
N TRP A 10 -9.69 6.28 -5.86
CA TRP A 10 -9.94 4.87 -6.12
C TRP A 10 -11.04 4.62 -7.16
N SER A 11 -12.10 5.43 -7.17
CA SER A 11 -13.19 5.33 -8.14
C SER A 11 -12.72 5.45 -9.60
N ASP A 12 -11.69 6.27 -9.83
CA ASP A 12 -11.17 6.50 -11.17
C ASP A 12 -10.48 5.27 -11.76
N LEU A 13 -10.01 4.38 -10.90
CA LEU A 13 -9.38 3.11 -11.29
C LEU A 13 -10.37 2.12 -11.94
N THR A 14 -11.67 2.36 -11.81
CA THR A 14 -12.71 1.54 -12.44
C THR A 14 -13.19 2.08 -13.78
N LYS A 15 -12.69 3.25 -14.21
CA LYS A 15 -13.06 3.87 -15.50
C LYS A 15 -12.57 3.01 -16.67
N PRO A 16 -13.35 2.89 -17.73
CA PRO A 16 -12.90 2.22 -18.96
C PRO A 16 -11.63 2.85 -19.53
N GLY A 17 -10.72 2.01 -20.01
CA GLY A 17 -9.49 2.46 -20.64
C GLY A 17 -8.38 2.92 -19.68
N VAL A 18 -8.57 2.81 -18.37
CA VAL A 18 -7.49 2.99 -17.38
C VAL A 18 -6.71 1.68 -17.27
N GLU A 19 -5.40 1.74 -17.44
CA GLU A 19 -4.51 0.59 -17.35
C GLU A 19 -3.72 0.61 -16.05
N ILE A 20 -3.97 -0.36 -15.17
CA ILE A 20 -3.35 -0.45 -13.85
C ILE A 20 -2.20 -1.46 -13.87
N ILE A 21 -1.09 -1.09 -13.21
CA ILE A 21 0.00 -1.99 -12.87
C ILE A 21 -0.01 -2.20 -11.35
N THR A 22 -0.01 -3.45 -10.92
CA THR A 22 0.03 -3.82 -9.51
C THR A 22 0.68 -5.18 -9.33
N PRO A 23 1.39 -5.45 -8.23
CA PRO A 23 1.84 -6.81 -7.95
C PRO A 23 0.68 -7.72 -7.52
N ASN A 24 0.93 -9.03 -7.51
CA ASN A 24 -0.08 -10.05 -7.25
C ASN A 24 -0.31 -10.26 -5.74
N PRO A 25 -1.55 -10.16 -5.21
CA PRO A 25 -1.88 -10.43 -3.81
C PRO A 25 -1.56 -11.85 -3.31
N LYS A 26 -1.38 -12.80 -4.22
CA LYS A 26 -0.99 -14.17 -3.85
C LYS A 26 0.52 -14.31 -3.59
N THR A 27 1.35 -13.37 -4.07
CA THR A 27 2.81 -13.49 -4.00
C THR A 27 3.50 -12.48 -3.11
N GLY A 28 2.80 -11.44 -2.60
CA GLY A 28 3.43 -10.39 -1.81
C GLY A 28 2.53 -9.70 -0.80
N GLY A 29 3.14 -8.99 0.13
CA GLY A 29 2.44 -8.21 1.17
C GLY A 29 1.82 -6.92 0.62
N LEU A 30 2.58 -6.10 -0.11
CA LEU A 30 2.08 -4.85 -0.70
C LEU A 30 0.74 -5.01 -1.41
N PRO A 31 0.58 -5.94 -2.35
CA PRO A 31 -0.66 -6.01 -3.10
C PRO A 31 -1.87 -6.44 -2.27
N ARG A 32 -1.66 -7.11 -1.13
CA ARG A 32 -2.74 -7.37 -0.18
C ARG A 32 -3.22 -6.08 0.49
N TRP A 33 -2.31 -5.20 0.87
CA TRP A 33 -2.64 -3.89 1.40
C TRP A 33 -3.37 -3.02 0.37
N VAL A 34 -2.92 -3.04 -0.90
CA VAL A 34 -3.58 -2.34 -2.01
C VAL A 34 -5.01 -2.84 -2.20
N TYR A 35 -5.20 -4.15 -2.27
CA TYR A 35 -6.52 -4.78 -2.39
C TYR A 35 -7.44 -4.39 -1.21
N LEU A 36 -6.95 -4.51 0.02
CA LEU A 36 -7.72 -4.16 1.21
C LEU A 36 -8.01 -2.66 1.30
N SER A 37 -7.11 -1.81 0.79
CA SER A 37 -7.34 -0.37 0.72
C SER A 37 -8.52 -0.04 -0.20
N ALA A 38 -8.54 -0.62 -1.39
CA ALA A 38 -9.64 -0.45 -2.35
C ALA A 38 -10.97 -1.02 -1.82
N TRP A 39 -10.92 -2.18 -1.15
CA TRP A 39 -12.09 -2.78 -0.52
C TRP A 39 -12.65 -1.89 0.60
N GLY A 40 -11.78 -1.43 1.52
CA GLY A 40 -12.18 -0.54 2.61
C GLY A 40 -12.70 0.82 2.13
N TYR A 41 -12.14 1.35 1.05
CA TYR A 41 -12.69 2.54 0.38
C TYR A 41 -14.15 2.29 -0.04
N ALA A 42 -14.41 1.19 -0.74
CA ALA A 42 -15.76 0.86 -1.22
C ALA A 42 -16.76 0.60 -0.08
N LEU A 43 -16.33 -0.05 1.01
CA LEU A 43 -17.16 -0.23 2.21
C LEU A 43 -17.58 1.08 2.85
N LYS A 44 -16.70 2.09 2.83
CA LYS A 44 -16.95 3.39 3.47
C LYS A 44 -17.71 4.39 2.59
N GLN A 45 -18.06 4.01 1.36
CA GLN A 45 -18.94 4.82 0.51
C GLN A 45 -20.41 4.75 0.99
N PRO A 46 -21.24 5.75 0.67
CA PRO A 46 -22.67 5.72 1.02
C PRO A 46 -23.36 4.42 0.57
N GLY A 47 -23.96 3.70 1.53
CA GLY A 47 -24.58 2.42 1.29
C GLY A 47 -23.60 1.28 0.92
N GLY A 48 -22.30 1.44 1.28
CA GLY A 48 -21.26 0.43 1.08
C GLY A 48 -21.54 -0.86 1.85
N ASN A 49 -21.24 -1.99 1.24
CA ASN A 49 -21.31 -3.33 1.81
C ASN A 49 -20.35 -4.26 1.06
N ASP A 50 -20.18 -5.49 1.56
CA ASP A 50 -19.23 -6.45 0.97
C ASP A 50 -19.54 -6.81 -0.49
N ALA A 51 -20.81 -6.87 -0.88
CA ALA A 51 -21.19 -7.15 -2.27
C ALA A 51 -20.74 -6.03 -3.20
N LYS A 52 -20.98 -4.77 -2.84
CA LYS A 52 -20.52 -3.60 -3.58
C LYS A 52 -19.00 -3.46 -3.57
N ALA A 53 -18.35 -3.78 -2.46
CA ALA A 53 -16.89 -3.78 -2.38
C ALA A 53 -16.27 -4.84 -3.30
N LYS A 54 -16.85 -6.05 -3.35
CA LYS A 54 -16.45 -7.11 -4.28
C LYS A 54 -16.59 -6.68 -5.74
N GLU A 55 -17.72 -6.07 -6.09
CA GLU A 55 -17.98 -5.55 -7.43
C GLU A 55 -16.97 -4.44 -7.79
N PHE A 56 -16.76 -3.48 -6.89
CA PHE A 56 -15.81 -2.38 -7.08
C PHE A 56 -14.39 -2.88 -7.32
N VAL A 57 -13.90 -3.74 -6.43
CA VAL A 57 -12.56 -4.32 -6.54
C VAL A 57 -12.45 -5.20 -7.79
N GLY A 58 -13.52 -5.91 -8.15
CA GLY A 58 -13.60 -6.66 -9.40
C GLY A 58 -13.40 -5.77 -10.63
N LYS A 59 -14.10 -4.64 -10.71
CA LYS A 59 -13.93 -3.64 -11.78
C LYS A 59 -12.51 -3.07 -11.82
N MET A 60 -11.94 -2.73 -10.66
CA MET A 60 -10.56 -2.24 -10.57
C MET A 60 -9.57 -3.31 -11.09
N TYR A 61 -9.70 -4.56 -10.65
CA TYR A 61 -8.82 -5.63 -11.12
C TYR A 61 -9.06 -6.01 -12.60
N HIS A 62 -10.25 -5.76 -13.14
CA HIS A 62 -10.47 -5.89 -14.59
C HIS A 62 -9.56 -4.96 -15.39
N ASN A 63 -9.29 -3.78 -14.89
CA ASN A 63 -8.39 -2.78 -15.50
C ASN A 63 -6.89 -3.05 -15.24
N VAL A 64 -6.54 -4.09 -14.47
CA VAL A 64 -5.12 -4.45 -14.26
C VAL A 64 -4.57 -5.06 -15.53
N LYS A 65 -3.67 -4.33 -16.18
CA LYS A 65 -2.99 -4.74 -17.43
C LYS A 65 -1.87 -5.74 -17.17
N VAL A 66 -1.05 -5.46 -16.14
CA VAL A 66 0.05 -6.35 -15.72
C VAL A 66 -0.02 -6.55 -14.21
N MET A 67 0.05 -7.81 -13.81
CA MET A 67 0.12 -8.23 -12.41
C MET A 67 1.44 -8.97 -12.19
N ASP A 68 2.46 -8.20 -11.79
CA ASP A 68 3.80 -8.74 -11.56
C ASP A 68 3.87 -9.58 -10.27
N SER A 69 4.89 -10.41 -10.16
CA SER A 69 5.10 -11.25 -8.97
C SER A 69 5.56 -10.47 -7.73
N ALA A 70 6.14 -9.28 -7.90
CA ALA A 70 6.70 -8.46 -6.82
C ALA A 70 6.57 -6.95 -7.10
N ALA A 71 6.59 -6.13 -6.04
CA ALA A 71 6.47 -4.69 -6.12
C ALA A 71 7.53 -4.04 -7.02
N ARG A 72 8.79 -4.51 -6.92
CA ARG A 72 9.88 -3.97 -7.73
C ARG A 72 9.71 -4.26 -9.22
N ALA A 73 9.17 -5.43 -9.57
CA ALA A 73 8.85 -5.76 -10.96
C ALA A 73 7.76 -4.83 -11.51
N SER A 74 6.71 -4.55 -10.74
CA SER A 74 5.66 -3.59 -11.12
C SER A 74 6.22 -2.18 -11.30
N MET A 75 7.17 -1.77 -10.46
CA MET A 75 7.88 -0.50 -10.62
C MET A 75 8.63 -0.44 -11.96
N THR A 76 9.42 -1.47 -12.27
CA THR A 76 10.14 -1.57 -13.56
C THR A 76 9.17 -1.58 -14.74
N THR A 77 8.08 -2.35 -14.65
CA THR A 77 7.05 -2.40 -15.70
C THR A 77 6.46 -1.01 -15.96
N PHE A 78 6.10 -0.28 -14.92
CA PHE A 78 5.49 1.05 -15.04
C PHE A 78 6.52 2.14 -15.36
N ALA A 79 7.55 2.28 -14.54
CA ALA A 79 8.41 3.46 -14.54
C ALA A 79 9.54 3.41 -15.59
N GLU A 80 10.05 2.20 -15.90
CA GLU A 80 11.16 2.02 -16.85
C GLU A 80 10.66 1.61 -18.23
N ARG A 81 9.64 0.73 -18.30
CA ARG A 81 9.10 0.25 -19.58
C ARG A 81 7.94 1.11 -20.10
N GLY A 82 7.40 2.00 -19.29
CA GLY A 82 6.31 2.92 -19.67
C GLY A 82 4.98 2.20 -19.94
N ILE A 83 4.70 1.08 -19.26
CA ILE A 83 3.48 0.30 -19.45
C ILE A 83 2.46 0.69 -18.39
N GLY A 84 1.21 0.95 -18.82
CA GLY A 84 0.09 1.31 -17.96
C GLY A 84 0.01 2.80 -17.63
N ASP A 85 -1.12 3.19 -17.07
CA ASP A 85 -1.43 4.57 -16.69
C ASP A 85 -1.18 4.83 -15.21
N VAL A 86 -1.39 3.81 -14.37
CA VAL A 86 -1.34 3.90 -12.91
C VAL A 86 -0.54 2.75 -12.32
N LEU A 87 0.40 3.07 -11.45
CA LEU A 87 1.08 2.10 -10.57
C LEU A 87 0.50 2.19 -9.17
N LEU A 88 0.01 1.08 -8.63
CA LEU A 88 -0.39 0.98 -7.23
C LEU A 88 0.80 0.49 -6.38
N THR A 89 1.31 1.36 -5.50
CA THR A 89 2.52 1.09 -4.73
C THR A 89 2.48 1.74 -3.34
N TRP A 90 3.51 1.51 -2.54
CA TRP A 90 3.72 2.20 -1.27
C TRP A 90 4.01 3.69 -1.47
N GLU A 91 3.56 4.53 -0.52
CA GLU A 91 3.88 5.96 -0.50
C GLU A 91 5.39 6.21 -0.57
N ASN A 92 6.17 5.50 0.25
CA ASN A 92 7.63 5.65 0.25
C ASN A 92 8.26 5.26 -1.09
N GLU A 93 7.79 4.20 -1.74
CA GLU A 93 8.29 3.78 -3.06
C GLU A 93 7.96 4.81 -4.14
N ALA A 94 6.76 5.39 -4.11
CA ALA A 94 6.39 6.46 -5.03
C ALA A 94 7.28 7.70 -4.87
N LEU A 95 7.54 8.11 -3.62
CA LEU A 95 8.42 9.25 -3.32
C LEU A 95 9.89 8.97 -3.71
N VAL A 96 10.40 7.77 -3.43
CA VAL A 96 11.74 7.34 -3.87
C VAL A 96 11.84 7.34 -5.38
N THR A 97 10.84 6.78 -6.07
CA THR A 97 10.81 6.73 -7.54
C THR A 97 10.83 8.13 -8.15
N GLN A 98 10.03 9.05 -7.61
CA GLN A 98 10.01 10.44 -8.06
C GLN A 98 11.37 11.13 -7.85
N LYS A 99 12.06 10.81 -6.76
CA LYS A 99 13.41 11.34 -6.49
C LYS A 99 14.47 10.76 -7.43
N THR A 100 14.44 9.46 -7.69
CA THR A 100 15.49 8.74 -8.44
C THR A 100 15.34 8.87 -9.95
N LEU A 101 14.12 8.82 -10.47
CA LEU A 101 13.83 8.90 -11.90
C LEU A 101 13.58 10.33 -12.39
N GLY A 102 13.60 11.30 -11.49
CA GLY A 102 13.44 12.73 -11.76
C GLY A 102 12.03 13.26 -11.52
N LYS A 103 11.98 14.44 -10.89
CA LYS A 103 10.73 15.19 -10.68
C LYS A 103 10.07 15.49 -12.03
N GLY A 104 8.75 15.27 -12.08
CA GLY A 104 7.94 15.58 -13.25
C GLY A 104 7.83 14.48 -14.30
N LYS A 105 8.35 13.27 -14.04
CA LYS A 105 8.03 12.09 -14.86
C LYS A 105 6.69 11.46 -14.47
N PHE A 106 6.37 11.48 -13.17
CA PHE A 106 5.14 10.92 -12.60
C PHE A 106 4.49 11.92 -11.66
N ASP A 107 3.19 11.85 -11.56
CA ASP A 107 2.41 12.52 -10.53
C ASP A 107 2.05 11.48 -9.45
N ILE A 108 2.16 11.88 -8.17
CA ILE A 108 1.73 11.03 -7.06
C ILE A 108 0.33 11.45 -6.68
N VAL A 109 -0.62 10.53 -6.77
CA VAL A 109 -2.00 10.73 -6.37
C VAL A 109 -2.21 10.14 -4.98
N TYR A 110 -2.66 10.97 -4.06
CA TYR A 110 -3.10 10.56 -2.73
C TYR A 110 -4.61 10.40 -2.76
N PRO A 111 -5.15 9.19 -2.57
CA PRO A 111 -6.60 8.99 -2.62
C PRO A 111 -7.29 9.62 -1.41
N SER A 112 -8.61 9.79 -1.48
CA SER A 112 -9.43 10.35 -0.39
C SER A 112 -9.30 9.60 0.93
N MET A 113 -8.98 8.30 0.87
CA MET A 113 -8.63 7.47 2.02
C MET A 113 -7.78 6.27 1.62
N SER A 114 -7.04 5.73 2.58
CA SER A 114 -6.21 4.53 2.40
C SER A 114 -6.17 3.70 3.68
N ILE A 115 -5.64 2.49 3.59
CA ILE A 115 -5.38 1.66 4.78
C ILE A 115 -4.06 2.10 5.43
N LEU A 116 -4.06 2.24 6.76
CA LEU A 116 -2.84 2.49 7.51
C LEU A 116 -2.02 1.20 7.57
N THR A 117 -0.83 1.24 6.98
CA THR A 117 0.08 0.11 7.00
C THR A 117 1.03 0.22 8.17
N GLU A 118 0.96 -0.75 9.07
CA GLU A 118 1.77 -0.81 10.29
C GLU A 118 2.57 -2.12 10.32
N PRO A 119 3.74 -2.16 9.64
CA PRO A 119 4.58 -3.35 9.70
C PRO A 119 5.13 -3.54 11.11
N SER A 120 4.87 -4.71 11.70
CA SER A 120 5.34 -5.04 13.03
C SER A 120 6.82 -5.42 13.03
N VAL A 121 7.53 -5.06 14.10
CA VAL A 121 8.89 -5.50 14.39
C VAL A 121 8.92 -6.22 15.73
N ALA A 122 9.64 -7.33 15.81
CA ALA A 122 9.77 -8.11 17.04
C ALA A 122 11.20 -8.60 17.24
N ILE A 123 11.57 -8.78 18.50
CA ILE A 123 12.82 -9.44 18.89
C ILE A 123 12.63 -10.95 18.72
N VAL A 124 13.60 -11.63 18.13
CA VAL A 124 13.65 -13.10 18.07
C VAL A 124 14.36 -13.60 19.32
N ASP A 125 13.61 -13.86 20.39
CA ASP A 125 14.13 -14.17 21.72
C ASP A 125 15.19 -15.28 21.69
N LYS A 126 14.90 -16.41 21.05
CA LYS A 126 15.85 -17.53 20.94
C LYS A 126 17.21 -17.11 20.35
N THR A 127 17.22 -16.15 19.42
CA THR A 127 18.44 -15.68 18.78
C THR A 127 19.21 -14.73 19.70
N VAL A 128 18.53 -13.76 20.30
CA VAL A 128 19.19 -12.77 21.16
C VAL A 128 19.66 -13.37 22.48
N ASP A 129 18.96 -14.37 23.01
CA ASP A 129 19.35 -15.09 24.22
C ASP A 129 20.59 -15.92 23.94
N LYS A 130 20.64 -16.66 22.82
CA LYS A 130 21.84 -17.42 22.40
C LYS A 130 23.06 -16.53 22.21
N ASN A 131 22.88 -15.33 21.70
CA ASN A 131 23.97 -14.39 21.37
C ASN A 131 24.28 -13.41 22.51
N GLY A 132 23.54 -13.42 23.62
CA GLY A 132 23.72 -12.49 24.75
C GLY A 132 23.50 -11.02 24.40
N ASN A 133 22.76 -10.70 23.31
CA ASN A 133 22.64 -9.35 22.76
C ASN A 133 21.22 -8.76 22.80
N LYS A 134 20.36 -9.27 23.68
CA LYS A 134 18.97 -8.78 23.82
C LYS A 134 18.88 -7.28 24.10
N TRP A 135 19.81 -6.75 24.91
CA TRP A 135 19.90 -5.33 25.22
C TRP A 135 20.11 -4.46 23.96
N LEU A 136 20.94 -4.93 23.03
CA LEU A 136 21.24 -4.24 21.78
C LEU A 136 20.00 -4.24 20.84
N ALA A 137 19.34 -5.40 20.72
CA ALA A 137 18.10 -5.50 19.93
C ALA A 137 16.98 -4.61 20.49
N THR A 138 16.84 -4.59 21.84
CA THR A 138 15.89 -3.68 22.51
C THR A 138 16.24 -2.22 22.27
N GLY A 139 17.51 -1.86 22.39
CA GLY A 139 17.99 -0.50 22.10
C GLY A 139 17.69 -0.07 20.67
N TYR A 140 17.89 -0.96 19.69
CA TYR A 140 17.56 -0.69 18.29
C TYR A 140 16.04 -0.45 18.07
N ILE A 141 15.19 -1.31 18.64
CA ILE A 141 13.74 -1.12 18.52
C ILE A 141 13.31 0.22 19.17
N ASN A 142 13.82 0.52 20.37
CA ASN A 142 13.50 1.78 21.04
C ASN A 142 13.97 2.99 20.20
N TYR A 143 15.13 2.89 19.54
CA TYR A 143 15.61 3.93 18.65
C TYR A 143 14.64 4.20 17.48
N LEU A 144 14.03 3.17 16.88
CA LEU A 144 13.07 3.34 15.79
C LEU A 144 11.86 4.22 16.19
N TYR A 145 11.47 4.19 17.46
CA TYR A 145 10.37 5.00 18.00
C TYR A 145 10.82 6.35 18.60
N SER A 146 12.13 6.57 18.72
CA SER A 146 12.65 7.86 19.20
C SER A 146 12.39 8.98 18.19
N PRO A 147 12.34 10.26 18.62
CA PRO A 147 12.22 11.39 17.70
C PRO A 147 13.29 11.39 16.60
N LEU A 148 14.53 11.00 16.94
CA LEU A 148 15.63 10.92 15.98
C LEU A 148 15.43 9.78 14.96
N GLY A 149 15.03 8.60 15.41
CA GLY A 149 14.71 7.47 14.53
C GLY A 149 13.53 7.79 13.60
N GLN A 150 12.51 8.45 14.12
CA GLN A 150 11.35 8.89 13.33
C GLN A 150 11.72 10.00 12.32
N GLU A 151 12.63 10.89 12.67
CA GLU A 151 13.14 11.88 11.73
C GLU A 151 14.00 11.23 10.62
N MET A 152 14.80 10.23 10.97
CA MET A 152 15.53 9.44 10.00
C MET A 152 14.58 8.70 9.04
N ALA A 153 13.52 8.09 9.56
CA ALA A 153 12.47 7.47 8.74
C ALA A 153 11.87 8.48 7.75
N ALA A 154 11.52 9.68 8.21
CA ALA A 154 10.96 10.73 7.35
C ALA A 154 11.93 11.18 6.25
N LYS A 155 13.22 11.33 6.55
CA LYS A 155 14.27 11.64 5.55
C LYS A 155 14.39 10.57 4.46
N HIS A 156 14.06 9.32 4.80
CA HIS A 156 14.03 8.19 3.87
C HIS A 156 12.64 7.87 3.32
N PHE A 157 11.74 8.86 3.34
CA PHE A 157 10.39 8.79 2.75
C PHE A 157 9.41 7.84 3.46
N TYR A 158 9.69 7.43 4.70
CA TYR A 158 8.72 6.73 5.52
C TYR A 158 7.93 7.72 6.35
N ARG A 159 6.61 7.68 6.26
CA ARG A 159 5.72 8.57 7.03
C ARG A 159 5.91 8.30 8.53
N PRO A 160 6.39 9.30 9.31
CA PRO A 160 6.65 9.09 10.73
C PRO A 160 5.35 9.05 11.54
N ARG A 161 5.34 8.24 12.60
CA ARG A 161 4.23 8.20 13.56
C ARG A 161 4.29 9.33 14.60
N ASN A 162 5.46 9.85 14.89
CA ASN A 162 5.63 10.97 15.80
C ASN A 162 5.02 12.23 15.19
N ALA A 163 3.98 12.79 15.84
CA ALA A 163 3.24 13.95 15.33
C ALA A 163 4.11 15.20 15.15
N ALA A 164 5.06 15.44 16.06
CA ALA A 164 5.96 16.59 15.96
C ALA A 164 6.93 16.44 14.77
N VAL A 165 7.42 15.23 14.53
CA VAL A 165 8.25 14.95 13.35
C VAL A 165 7.40 15.06 12.08
N LEU A 166 6.21 14.47 12.06
CA LEU A 166 5.31 14.55 10.90
C LEU A 166 5.01 16.01 10.51
N ALA A 167 4.78 16.87 11.50
CA ALA A 167 4.52 18.30 11.27
C ALA A 167 5.70 19.01 10.56
N LYS A 168 6.95 18.62 10.85
CA LYS A 168 8.13 19.16 10.15
C LYS A 168 8.18 18.74 8.68
N TYR A 169 7.63 17.57 8.35
CA TYR A 169 7.66 16.98 7.02
C TYR A 169 6.32 17.05 6.28
N LYS A 170 5.41 17.96 6.68
CA LYS A 170 4.07 18.11 6.10
C LYS A 170 4.05 18.35 4.58
N ALA A 171 5.09 18.96 4.03
CA ALA A 171 5.22 19.18 2.58
C ALA A 171 5.52 17.87 1.81
N GLN A 172 6.15 16.90 2.48
CA GLN A 172 6.45 15.58 1.91
C GLN A 172 5.31 14.60 2.12
N PHE A 173 4.60 14.71 3.24
CA PHE A 173 3.52 13.82 3.65
C PHE A 173 2.22 14.61 3.83
N PRO A 174 1.44 14.82 2.77
CA PRO A 174 0.16 15.53 2.89
C PRO A 174 -0.79 14.75 3.80
N PRO A 175 -1.79 15.42 4.40
CA PRO A 175 -2.82 14.75 5.18
C PRO A 175 -3.51 13.65 4.36
N LEU A 176 -3.68 12.49 4.96
CA LEU A 176 -4.36 11.36 4.37
C LEU A 176 -5.30 10.74 5.39
N LYS A 177 -6.57 10.57 5.04
CA LYS A 177 -7.52 9.84 5.87
C LYS A 177 -7.18 8.35 5.79
N THR A 178 -7.03 7.71 6.94
CA THR A 178 -6.70 6.28 6.99
C THR A 178 -7.70 5.52 7.87
N PHE A 179 -7.76 4.21 7.64
CA PHE A 179 -8.39 3.22 8.51
C PHE A 179 -7.42 2.08 8.76
N THR A 180 -7.60 1.35 9.85
CA THR A 180 -6.75 0.21 10.20
C THR A 180 -7.36 -1.10 9.70
N ILE A 181 -6.52 -2.14 9.62
CA ILE A 181 -6.98 -3.48 9.27
C ILE A 181 -7.93 -4.05 10.33
N ASP A 182 -7.72 -3.69 11.61
CA ASP A 182 -8.56 -4.15 12.71
C ASP A 182 -9.95 -3.52 12.66
N GLU A 183 -10.04 -2.21 12.39
CA GLU A 183 -11.32 -1.49 12.30
C GLU A 183 -12.23 -2.00 11.19
N VAL A 184 -11.68 -2.35 10.04
CA VAL A 184 -12.48 -2.67 8.85
C VAL A 184 -12.58 -4.17 8.62
N PHE A 185 -11.53 -4.93 8.89
CA PHE A 185 -11.45 -6.35 8.55
C PHE A 185 -11.38 -7.28 9.76
N GLY A 186 -11.30 -6.74 10.98
CA GLY A 186 -11.15 -7.53 12.21
C GLY A 186 -9.79 -8.23 12.30
N GLY A 187 -8.74 -7.60 11.74
CA GLY A 187 -7.36 -8.04 11.80
C GLY A 187 -6.91 -8.94 10.65
N TRP A 188 -5.60 -9.18 10.60
CA TRP A 188 -4.95 -9.93 9.52
C TRP A 188 -5.44 -11.37 9.40
N ALA A 189 -5.67 -12.07 10.51
CA ALA A 189 -6.11 -13.47 10.46
C ALA A 189 -7.43 -13.60 9.71
N LYS A 190 -8.41 -12.73 10.04
CA LYS A 190 -9.72 -12.70 9.38
C LYS A 190 -9.62 -12.25 7.92
N ALA A 191 -8.86 -11.19 7.65
CA ALA A 191 -8.64 -10.71 6.29
C ALA A 191 -7.99 -11.78 5.39
N GLN A 192 -7.01 -12.51 5.92
CA GLN A 192 -6.36 -13.62 5.21
C GLN A 192 -7.34 -14.72 4.83
N GLN A 193 -8.15 -15.17 5.78
CA GLN A 193 -9.14 -16.23 5.55
C GLN A 193 -10.23 -15.80 4.56
N THR A 194 -10.72 -14.57 4.70
CA THR A 194 -11.82 -14.07 3.88
C THR A 194 -11.38 -13.77 2.44
N HIS A 195 -10.19 -13.24 2.26
CA HIS A 195 -9.82 -12.66 0.97
C HIS A 195 -8.70 -13.41 0.22
N PHE A 196 -7.77 -14.10 0.90
CA PHE A 196 -6.51 -14.50 0.27
C PHE A 196 -6.17 -16.00 0.32
N VAL A 197 -6.84 -16.81 1.12
CA VAL A 197 -6.66 -18.28 1.05
C VAL A 197 -7.10 -18.80 -0.31
N ASN A 198 -6.69 -20.00 -0.68
CA ASN A 198 -7.08 -20.57 -1.97
C ASN A 198 -8.60 -20.70 -2.08
N GLY A 199 -9.17 -20.24 -3.20
CA GLY A 199 -10.60 -20.17 -3.44
C GLY A 199 -11.34 -19.01 -2.76
N ALA A 200 -10.66 -18.16 -2.00
CA ALA A 200 -11.25 -16.99 -1.35
C ALA A 200 -11.64 -15.89 -2.35
N ILE A 201 -12.11 -14.75 -1.84
CA ILE A 201 -12.73 -13.69 -2.64
C ILE A 201 -11.80 -13.18 -3.74
N PHE A 202 -10.50 -13.01 -3.46
CA PHE A 202 -9.55 -12.58 -4.48
C PHE A 202 -9.50 -13.56 -5.67
N ASP A 203 -9.43 -14.86 -5.40
CA ASP A 203 -9.41 -15.86 -6.48
C ASP A 203 -10.70 -15.85 -7.31
N GLN A 204 -11.85 -15.61 -6.68
CA GLN A 204 -13.13 -15.48 -7.37
C GLN A 204 -13.14 -14.26 -8.30
N ILE A 205 -12.65 -13.10 -7.83
CA ILE A 205 -12.52 -11.88 -8.62
C ILE A 205 -11.55 -12.10 -9.79
N TYR A 206 -10.41 -12.72 -9.54
CA TYR A 206 -9.37 -12.93 -10.55
C TYR A 206 -9.80 -13.94 -11.63
N ASN A 207 -10.48 -15.01 -11.23
CA ASN A 207 -10.97 -16.03 -12.16
C ASN A 207 -12.14 -15.52 -13.03
N SER A 208 -12.95 -14.59 -12.52
CA SER A 208 -14.02 -13.97 -13.31
C SER A 208 -13.52 -13.05 -14.43
N LYS A 209 -12.22 -12.69 -14.41
CA LYS A 209 -11.56 -11.91 -15.47
C LYS A 209 -11.16 -12.76 -16.68
N ARG A 210 -10.99 -14.06 -16.48
CA ARG A 210 -10.59 -15.03 -17.54
C ARG A 210 -11.82 -15.59 -18.24
#